data_627864232bc9a2e3f4f77fa4a62ec280
#
_entry.id   627864232bc9a2e3f4f77fa4a62ec280
#
_cell.length_a   1.000
_cell.length_b   1.000
_cell.length_c   1.000
_cell.angle_alpha   90.00
_cell.angle_beta   90.00
_cell.angle_gamma   90.00
#
_symmetry.space_group_name_H-M   'P 1'
#
loop_
_entity.id
_entity.type
_entity.pdbx_description
1 polymer ?
#
loop_
_entity_poly.entity_id
_entity_poly.type
_entity_poly.pdbx_seq_one_letter_code
_entity_poly.pdbx_strand_id
1 'polypeptide(L)'
;YSSLGEEHTIILDNGTVENGSVQVGLVEEALKILNRKVICVAPDFLGDKDNTLEASTEFLRKCNLDEDEVMIVPQGKTWKEWVECFELFEEIKGFRWVGLPRIAEDFDGGGRSWIHQNAVKIHRRINGMNRSLRFHLLGIQHTIDEVEWAKHFNKSILGVDSSAPLKAASASVMCKDVEDFRTLKDEVGYQKDLVFKVQNRIKELVEYYDFKGRPPNGS
;
A
#
# COMPACT_ATOMS: atom_id res chain seq x y z
N TYR A 1 12.25 -12.99 10.20
CA TYR A 1 11.02 -13.30 9.43
C TYR A 1 10.51 -14.72 9.65
N SER A 2 11.35 -15.66 10.05
CA SER A 2 10.94 -17.06 10.36
C SER A 2 9.97 -17.19 11.55
N SER A 3 9.82 -16.15 12.37
CA SER A 3 8.92 -16.14 13.53
C SER A 3 7.47 -15.67 13.23
N LEU A 4 7.21 -15.15 12.02
CA LEU A 4 5.87 -14.82 11.59
C LEU A 4 5.13 -16.11 11.19
N GLY A 5 3.88 -16.28 11.62
CA GLY A 5 3.05 -17.41 11.22
C GLY A 5 2.87 -17.51 9.69
N GLU A 6 2.57 -18.72 9.20
CA GLU A 6 2.40 -18.98 7.74
C GLU A 6 1.24 -18.18 7.10
N GLU A 7 0.33 -17.67 7.91
CA GLU A 7 -0.83 -16.89 7.50
C GLU A 7 -0.52 -15.44 7.08
N HIS A 8 0.71 -14.96 7.34
CA HIS A 8 1.07 -13.58 7.01
C HIS A 8 1.55 -13.46 5.55
N THR A 9 0.96 -12.51 4.83
CA THR A 9 1.42 -12.11 3.50
C THR A 9 2.54 -11.07 3.65
N ILE A 10 3.62 -11.25 2.92
CA ILE A 10 4.75 -10.30 2.89
C ILE A 10 4.57 -9.42 1.65
N ILE A 11 4.68 -8.10 1.84
CA ILE A 11 4.82 -7.15 0.73
C ILE A 11 6.32 -6.87 0.60
N LEU A 12 6.88 -7.19 -0.57
CA LEU A 12 8.26 -6.96 -0.92
C LEU A 12 8.35 -5.67 -1.74
N ASP A 13 8.92 -4.64 -1.13
CA ASP A 13 9.16 -3.36 -1.79
C ASP A 13 10.22 -3.51 -2.89
N ASN A 14 10.08 -2.72 -3.94
CA ASN A 14 10.98 -2.72 -5.10
C ASN A 14 12.27 -1.92 -4.86
N GLY A 15 12.31 -1.03 -3.86
CA GLY A 15 13.43 -0.16 -3.54
C GLY A 15 13.77 0.87 -4.64
N THR A 16 12.86 1.15 -5.56
CA THR A 16 13.10 2.09 -6.67
C THR A 16 13.35 3.51 -6.16
N VAL A 17 12.66 3.91 -5.10
CA VAL A 17 12.80 5.25 -4.50
C VAL A 17 14.21 5.45 -3.95
N GLU A 18 14.80 4.44 -3.31
CA GLU A 18 16.12 4.51 -2.69
C GLU A 18 17.26 4.29 -3.70
N ASN A 19 17.03 3.42 -4.69
CA ASN A 19 18.11 2.93 -5.56
C ASN A 19 18.00 3.40 -7.01
N GLY A 20 16.91 4.04 -7.39
CA GLY A 20 16.66 4.53 -8.77
C GLY A 20 16.46 3.43 -9.83
N SER A 21 16.55 2.15 -9.44
CA SER A 21 16.29 1.02 -10.34
C SER A 21 15.97 -0.25 -9.56
N VAL A 22 15.17 -1.13 -10.15
CA VAL A 22 14.86 -2.45 -9.59
C VAL A 22 15.88 -3.47 -10.06
N GLN A 23 16.45 -4.19 -9.11
CA GLN A 23 17.26 -5.36 -9.40
C GLN A 23 16.37 -6.61 -9.38
N VAL A 24 15.84 -6.98 -10.55
CA VAL A 24 14.97 -8.17 -10.72
C VAL A 24 15.57 -9.42 -10.07
N GLY A 25 16.88 -9.63 -10.20
CA GLY A 25 17.57 -10.77 -9.60
C GLY A 25 17.50 -10.83 -8.07
N LEU A 26 17.47 -9.68 -7.37
CA LEU A 26 17.28 -9.64 -5.93
C LEU A 26 15.85 -10.00 -5.51
N VAL A 27 14.86 -9.62 -6.31
CA VAL A 27 13.46 -10.02 -6.07
C VAL A 27 13.32 -11.53 -6.20
N GLU A 28 13.87 -12.13 -7.25
CA GLU A 28 13.83 -13.58 -7.46
C GLU A 28 14.58 -14.35 -6.34
N GLU A 29 15.70 -13.84 -5.88
CA GLU A 29 16.45 -14.42 -4.75
C GLU A 29 15.64 -14.33 -3.44
N ALA A 30 15.05 -13.17 -3.17
CA ALA A 30 14.20 -12.98 -1.99
C ALA A 30 13.00 -13.93 -1.99
N LEU A 31 12.35 -14.14 -3.13
CA LEU A 31 11.23 -15.07 -3.28
C LEU A 31 11.64 -16.52 -2.95
N LYS A 32 12.83 -16.96 -3.41
CA LYS A 32 13.36 -18.31 -3.11
C LYS A 32 13.61 -18.49 -1.62
N ILE A 33 14.09 -17.44 -0.93
CA ILE A 33 14.41 -17.49 0.50
C ILE A 33 13.14 -17.45 1.35
N LEU A 34 12.12 -16.67 0.96
CA LEU A 34 10.96 -16.41 1.80
C LEU A 34 10.00 -17.61 1.90
N ASN A 35 9.95 -18.49 0.91
CA ASN A 35 9.12 -19.72 0.86
C ASN A 35 7.70 -19.54 1.42
N ARG A 36 7.03 -18.43 1.09
CA ARG A 36 5.68 -18.07 1.56
C ARG A 36 5.04 -17.09 0.59
N LYS A 37 3.76 -16.77 0.82
CA LYS A 37 3.04 -15.83 -0.03
C LYS A 37 3.67 -14.44 0.06
N VAL A 38 4.15 -13.96 -1.09
CA VAL A 38 4.78 -12.64 -1.24
C VAL A 38 4.02 -11.87 -2.30
N ILE A 39 3.84 -10.57 -2.08
CA ILE A 39 3.36 -9.62 -3.08
C ILE A 39 4.53 -8.71 -3.41
N CYS A 40 5.02 -8.80 -4.63
CA CYS A 40 6.09 -7.94 -5.11
C CYS A 40 5.53 -6.63 -5.65
N VAL A 41 6.05 -5.52 -5.17
CA VAL A 41 5.70 -4.21 -5.71
C VAL A 41 6.46 -4.02 -7.03
N ALA A 42 5.74 -3.78 -8.12
CA ALA A 42 6.34 -3.46 -9.40
C ALA A 42 7.02 -2.08 -9.33
N PRO A 43 8.09 -1.83 -10.11
CA PRO A 43 8.81 -0.57 -10.10
C PRO A 43 7.90 0.62 -10.36
N ASP A 44 8.01 1.66 -9.52
CA ASP A 44 7.27 2.89 -9.69
C ASP A 44 8.16 4.12 -9.42
N PHE A 45 7.90 5.19 -10.13
CA PHE A 45 8.62 6.45 -10.04
C PHE A 45 7.65 7.55 -9.64
N LEU A 46 7.86 8.13 -8.49
CA LEU A 46 6.94 9.08 -7.86
C LEU A 46 6.55 10.22 -8.82
N GLY A 47 5.26 10.30 -9.14
CA GLY A 47 4.70 11.31 -10.05
C GLY A 47 5.10 11.17 -11.52
N ASP A 48 5.79 10.12 -11.91
CA ASP A 48 6.25 9.88 -13.28
C ASP A 48 5.54 8.68 -13.91
N LYS A 49 4.50 8.97 -14.65
CA LYS A 49 3.66 7.97 -15.33
C LYS A 49 4.45 7.14 -16.32
N ASP A 50 5.24 7.79 -17.17
CA ASP A 50 5.86 7.14 -18.32
C ASP A 50 6.98 6.18 -17.88
N ASN A 51 7.87 6.62 -17.00
CA ASN A 51 8.92 5.77 -16.43
C ASN A 51 8.31 4.63 -15.59
N THR A 52 7.23 4.88 -14.87
CA THR A 52 6.52 3.83 -14.10
C THR A 52 5.95 2.77 -15.03
N LEU A 53 5.27 3.16 -16.11
CA LEU A 53 4.71 2.22 -17.08
C LEU A 53 5.79 1.38 -17.76
N GLU A 54 6.88 2.01 -18.22
CA GLU A 54 7.97 1.31 -18.87
C GLU A 54 8.61 0.28 -17.95
N ALA A 55 9.03 0.70 -16.76
CA ALA A 55 9.73 -0.17 -15.80
C ALA A 55 8.84 -1.28 -15.27
N SER A 56 7.59 -0.98 -14.92
CA SER A 56 6.64 -1.99 -14.44
C SER A 56 6.27 -2.99 -15.53
N THR A 57 6.11 -2.55 -16.77
CA THR A 57 5.84 -3.45 -17.91
C THR A 57 7.01 -4.39 -18.14
N GLU A 58 8.23 -3.88 -18.09
CA GLU A 58 9.43 -4.70 -18.20
C GLU A 58 9.55 -5.70 -17.05
N PHE A 59 9.24 -5.27 -15.81
CA PHE A 59 9.21 -6.14 -14.64
C PHE A 59 8.19 -7.27 -14.81
N LEU A 60 6.94 -6.96 -15.16
CA LEU A 60 5.88 -7.96 -15.39
C LEU A 60 6.27 -8.97 -16.47
N ARG A 61 6.99 -8.55 -17.51
CA ARG A 61 7.45 -9.42 -18.59
C ARG A 61 8.61 -10.33 -18.19
N LYS A 62 9.50 -9.85 -17.29
CA LYS A 62 10.71 -10.58 -16.89
C LYS A 62 10.49 -11.50 -15.70
N CYS A 63 9.64 -11.11 -14.77
CA CYS A 63 9.37 -11.89 -13.58
C CYS A 63 8.29 -12.93 -13.86
N ASN A 64 8.60 -14.20 -13.57
CA ASN A 64 7.61 -15.27 -13.65
C ASN A 64 6.79 -15.32 -12.35
N LEU A 65 5.96 -14.28 -12.15
CA LEU A 65 5.08 -14.12 -11.01
C LEU A 65 3.63 -14.30 -11.41
N ASP A 66 2.84 -14.91 -10.53
CA ASP A 66 1.40 -14.96 -10.71
C ASP A 66 0.77 -13.58 -10.48
N GLU A 67 -0.38 -13.33 -11.10
CA GLU A 67 -1.08 -12.05 -10.97
C GLU A 67 -1.45 -11.67 -9.52
N ASP A 68 -1.60 -12.67 -8.65
CA ASP A 68 -1.86 -12.50 -7.21
C ASP A 68 -0.59 -12.13 -6.41
N GLU A 69 0.58 -12.21 -7.03
CA GLU A 69 1.88 -11.93 -6.44
C GLU A 69 2.45 -10.59 -6.87
N VAL A 70 1.74 -9.83 -7.71
CA VAL A 70 2.19 -8.54 -8.20
C VAL A 70 1.25 -7.42 -7.78
N MET A 71 1.84 -6.35 -7.25
CA MET A 71 1.20 -5.07 -6.97
C MET A 71 1.78 -4.00 -7.91
N ILE A 72 0.94 -3.43 -8.75
CA ILE A 72 1.31 -2.22 -9.50
C ILE A 72 1.03 -0.97 -8.67
N VAL A 73 1.81 0.07 -8.90
CA VAL A 73 1.62 1.39 -8.26
C VAL A 73 1.53 2.45 -9.36
N PRO A 74 0.34 2.68 -9.92
CA PRO A 74 0.17 3.71 -10.93
C PRO A 74 0.59 5.09 -10.41
N GLN A 75 1.29 5.85 -11.22
CA GLN A 75 1.85 7.16 -10.87
C GLN A 75 1.37 8.24 -11.83
N GLY A 76 1.46 9.49 -11.39
CA GLY A 76 1.13 10.67 -12.15
C GLY A 76 1.23 11.91 -11.26
N LYS A 77 1.34 13.10 -11.86
CA LYS A 77 1.35 14.39 -11.14
C LYS A 77 -0.06 14.90 -10.85
N THR A 78 -1.04 14.35 -11.55
CA THR A 78 -2.45 14.71 -11.45
C THR A 78 -3.29 13.44 -11.40
N TRP A 79 -4.54 13.55 -10.91
CA TRP A 79 -5.48 12.44 -10.94
C TRP A 79 -5.70 11.91 -12.37
N LYS A 80 -5.65 12.79 -13.38
CA LYS A 80 -5.84 12.43 -14.79
C LYS A 80 -4.70 11.54 -15.28
N GLU A 81 -3.46 11.94 -15.03
CA GLU A 81 -2.28 11.13 -15.38
C GLU A 81 -2.27 9.79 -14.65
N TRP A 82 -2.67 9.77 -13.38
CA TRP A 82 -2.80 8.55 -12.61
C TRP A 82 -3.82 7.59 -13.22
N VAL A 83 -4.99 8.11 -13.61
CA VAL A 83 -6.04 7.33 -14.29
C VAL A 83 -5.55 6.78 -15.63
N GLU A 84 -4.89 7.60 -16.43
CA GLU A 84 -4.29 7.16 -17.70
C GLU A 84 -3.26 6.04 -17.47
N CYS A 85 -2.40 6.19 -16.47
CA CYS A 85 -1.44 5.17 -16.06
C CYS A 85 -2.14 3.86 -15.70
N PHE A 86 -3.17 3.93 -14.88
CA PHE A 86 -3.94 2.76 -14.47
C PHE A 86 -4.67 2.07 -15.62
N GLU A 87 -5.30 2.84 -16.54
CA GLU A 87 -5.95 2.29 -17.73
C GLU A 87 -4.97 1.50 -18.61
N LEU A 88 -3.75 2.03 -18.80
CA LEU A 88 -2.70 1.32 -19.55
C LEU A 88 -2.25 0.03 -18.86
N PHE A 89 -2.15 0.00 -17.54
CA PHE A 89 -1.89 -1.23 -16.80
C PHE A 89 -3.02 -2.27 -16.97
N GLU A 90 -4.28 -1.85 -16.99
CA GLU A 90 -5.41 -2.75 -17.24
C GLU A 90 -5.33 -3.43 -18.61
N GLU A 91 -4.74 -2.77 -19.62
CA GLU A 91 -4.48 -3.35 -20.93
C GLU A 91 -3.35 -4.39 -20.90
N ILE A 92 -2.30 -4.15 -20.10
CA ILE A 92 -1.14 -5.04 -19.96
C ILE A 92 -1.52 -6.32 -19.21
N LYS A 93 -2.34 -6.22 -18.16
CA LYS A 93 -2.74 -7.32 -17.25
C LYS A 93 -1.57 -7.91 -16.45
N GLY A 94 -1.80 -9.02 -15.76
CA GLY A 94 -0.74 -9.72 -15.01
C GLY A 94 -0.59 -9.25 -13.57
N PHE A 95 -1.60 -8.56 -13.01
CA PHE A 95 -1.64 -8.13 -11.61
C PHE A 95 -3.04 -8.22 -11.03
N ARG A 96 -3.13 -8.28 -9.72
CA ARG A 96 -4.39 -8.13 -8.95
C ARG A 96 -4.32 -7.11 -7.84
N TRP A 97 -3.13 -6.67 -7.47
CA TRP A 97 -2.94 -5.69 -6.43
C TRP A 97 -2.61 -4.32 -7.03
N VAL A 98 -3.19 -3.30 -6.43
CA VAL A 98 -2.97 -1.89 -6.79
C VAL A 98 -2.58 -1.13 -5.53
N GLY A 99 -1.37 -0.60 -5.52
CA GLY A 99 -0.91 0.34 -4.52
C GLY A 99 -1.48 1.73 -4.82
N LEU A 100 -2.10 2.35 -3.83
CA LEU A 100 -2.57 3.73 -3.91
C LEU A 100 -1.51 4.64 -3.28
N PRO A 101 -0.72 5.36 -4.09
CA PRO A 101 0.42 6.13 -3.61
C PRO A 101 -0.04 7.34 -2.80
N ARG A 102 0.80 7.75 -1.84
CA ARG A 102 0.52 8.92 -1.00
C ARG A 102 0.31 10.21 -1.79
N ILE A 103 1.04 10.41 -2.88
CA ILE A 103 0.91 11.61 -3.72
C ILE A 103 -0.53 11.84 -4.20
N ALA A 104 -1.32 10.78 -4.26
CA ALA A 104 -2.73 10.87 -4.63
C ALA A 104 -3.59 11.63 -3.61
N GLU A 105 -3.12 11.86 -2.39
CA GLU A 105 -3.81 12.70 -1.40
C GLU A 105 -3.86 14.17 -1.82
N ASP A 106 -2.82 14.62 -2.54
CA ASP A 106 -2.65 16.00 -2.97
C ASP A 106 -3.35 16.29 -4.32
N PHE A 107 -4.00 15.30 -4.93
CA PHE A 107 -4.70 15.50 -6.19
C PHE A 107 -6.00 16.30 -6.01
N ASP A 108 -6.19 17.31 -6.82
CA ASP A 108 -7.45 18.02 -6.91
C ASP A 108 -8.59 17.05 -7.22
N GLY A 109 -9.65 17.08 -6.42
CA GLY A 109 -10.87 16.29 -6.72
C GLY A 109 -11.16 15.08 -5.85
N GLY A 110 -10.47 14.87 -4.71
CA GLY A 110 -10.93 13.90 -3.71
C GLY A 110 -9.93 12.84 -3.25
N GLY A 111 -8.66 13.02 -3.55
CA GLY A 111 -7.59 12.19 -2.99
C GLY A 111 -7.69 10.70 -3.33
N ARG A 112 -7.08 9.86 -2.49
CA ARG A 112 -7.03 8.40 -2.68
C ARG A 112 -8.41 7.74 -2.70
N SER A 113 -9.39 8.30 -1.99
CA SER A 113 -10.77 7.80 -1.99
C SER A 113 -11.40 7.86 -3.39
N TRP A 114 -11.23 8.98 -4.05
CA TRP A 114 -11.73 9.20 -5.40
C TRP A 114 -11.04 8.27 -6.40
N ILE A 115 -9.71 8.15 -6.31
CA ILE A 115 -8.91 7.28 -7.17
C ILE A 115 -9.33 5.83 -7.01
N HIS A 116 -9.47 5.32 -5.79
CA HIS A 116 -9.95 3.96 -5.52
C HIS A 116 -11.30 3.68 -6.19
N GLN A 117 -12.27 4.58 -6.02
CA GLN A 117 -13.61 4.39 -6.60
C GLN A 117 -13.56 4.39 -8.14
N ASN A 118 -12.73 5.24 -8.73
CA ASN A 118 -12.58 5.29 -10.19
C ASN A 118 -11.79 4.09 -10.71
N ALA A 119 -10.74 3.64 -10.05
CA ALA A 119 -10.03 2.41 -10.40
C ALA A 119 -10.97 1.21 -10.44
N VAL A 120 -11.84 1.04 -9.44
CA VAL A 120 -12.86 -0.02 -9.42
C VAL A 120 -13.83 0.10 -10.60
N LYS A 121 -14.28 1.31 -10.96
CA LYS A 121 -15.17 1.54 -12.10
C LYS A 121 -14.47 1.21 -13.43
N ILE A 122 -13.24 1.69 -13.59
CA ILE A 122 -12.41 1.46 -14.80
C ILE A 122 -12.17 -0.04 -14.97
N HIS A 123 -11.71 -0.71 -13.92
CA HIS A 123 -11.46 -2.15 -13.95
C HIS A 123 -12.70 -2.94 -14.36
N ARG A 124 -13.87 -2.64 -13.78
CA ARG A 124 -15.14 -3.29 -14.14
C ARG A 124 -15.53 -3.03 -15.59
N ARG A 125 -15.27 -1.83 -16.11
CA ARG A 125 -15.53 -1.49 -17.51
C ARG A 125 -14.69 -2.31 -18.48
N ILE A 126 -13.40 -2.49 -18.15
CA ILE A 126 -12.43 -3.17 -19.03
C ILE A 126 -12.52 -4.69 -18.89
N ASN A 127 -12.58 -5.20 -17.66
CA ASN A 127 -12.44 -6.63 -17.35
C ASN A 127 -13.75 -7.32 -16.90
N GLY A 128 -14.85 -6.56 -16.80
CA GLY A 128 -16.13 -7.10 -16.31
C GLY A 128 -16.14 -7.32 -14.79
N MET A 129 -17.20 -8.00 -14.31
CA MET A 129 -17.44 -8.18 -12.86
C MET A 129 -16.72 -9.40 -12.24
N ASN A 130 -16.13 -10.25 -13.06
CA ASN A 130 -15.62 -11.55 -12.62
C ASN A 130 -14.22 -11.49 -11.97
N ARG A 131 -13.56 -10.34 -12.03
CA ARG A 131 -12.22 -10.14 -11.49
C ARG A 131 -12.28 -9.01 -10.48
N SER A 132 -11.81 -9.25 -9.25
CA SER A 132 -11.75 -8.22 -8.22
C SER A 132 -10.32 -7.76 -8.02
N LEU A 133 -10.11 -6.44 -8.00
CA LEU A 133 -8.85 -5.84 -7.57
C LEU A 133 -8.76 -5.82 -6.06
N ARG A 134 -7.53 -5.90 -5.57
CA ARG A 134 -7.15 -5.69 -4.18
C ARG A 134 -6.31 -4.43 -4.10
N PHE A 135 -6.58 -3.60 -3.12
CA PHE A 135 -5.88 -2.34 -2.95
C PHE A 135 -5.08 -2.32 -1.65
N HIS A 136 -3.95 -1.63 -1.72
CA HIS A 136 -3.10 -1.34 -0.57
C HIS A 136 -2.85 0.16 -0.51
N LEU A 137 -3.04 0.78 0.65
CA LEU A 137 -2.74 2.21 0.85
C LEU A 137 -1.27 2.37 1.22
N LEU A 138 -0.50 3.01 0.35
CA LEU A 138 0.92 3.25 0.55
C LEU A 138 1.17 4.55 1.31
N GLY A 139 1.93 4.48 2.41
CA GLY A 139 2.44 5.63 3.13
C GLY A 139 1.38 6.51 3.77
N ILE A 140 0.55 5.98 4.66
CA ILE A 140 -0.36 6.82 5.45
C ILE A 140 0.46 7.73 6.38
N GLN A 141 0.32 9.05 6.24
CA GLN A 141 1.12 10.02 6.99
C GLN A 141 0.35 11.18 7.61
N HIS A 142 -0.87 11.48 7.16
CA HIS A 142 -1.61 12.64 7.64
C HIS A 142 -2.42 12.32 8.89
N THR A 143 -3.44 11.55 8.73
CA THR A 143 -4.37 11.25 9.82
C THR A 143 -4.75 9.77 9.81
N ILE A 144 -5.29 9.36 10.95
CA ILE A 144 -5.89 8.05 11.13
C ILE A 144 -7.20 7.91 10.33
N ASP A 145 -7.79 9.02 9.87
CA ASP A 145 -9.08 9.05 9.16
C ASP A 145 -9.05 8.29 7.84
N GLU A 146 -7.87 8.21 7.18
CA GLU A 146 -7.71 7.40 5.97
C GLU A 146 -7.95 5.91 6.25
N VAL A 147 -7.57 5.43 7.42
CA VAL A 147 -7.81 4.04 7.82
C VAL A 147 -9.30 3.84 8.11
N GLU A 148 -9.99 4.82 8.69
CA GLU A 148 -11.45 4.78 8.88
C GLU A 148 -12.17 4.72 7.54
N TRP A 149 -11.77 5.55 6.59
CA TRP A 149 -12.30 5.47 5.23
C TRP A 149 -12.04 4.10 4.58
N ALA A 150 -10.82 3.56 4.69
CA ALA A 150 -10.46 2.27 4.13
C ALA A 150 -11.36 1.12 4.64
N LYS A 151 -11.81 1.18 5.88
CA LYS A 151 -12.74 0.19 6.45
C LYS A 151 -14.07 0.07 5.71
N HIS A 152 -14.60 1.18 5.19
CA HIS A 152 -15.83 1.14 4.41
C HIS A 152 -15.66 0.33 3.11
N PHE A 153 -14.40 0.13 2.68
CA PHE A 153 -14.03 -0.62 1.48
C PHE A 153 -13.24 -1.90 1.80
N ASN A 154 -13.41 -2.47 2.98
CA ASN A 154 -12.66 -3.63 3.48
C ASN A 154 -12.68 -4.88 2.59
N LYS A 155 -13.60 -4.97 1.63
CA LYS A 155 -13.65 -6.05 0.64
C LYS A 155 -12.64 -5.86 -0.49
N SER A 156 -12.15 -4.65 -0.70
CA SER A 156 -11.19 -4.31 -1.76
C SER A 156 -9.89 -3.70 -1.23
N ILE A 157 -9.95 -2.89 -0.17
CA ILE A 157 -8.74 -2.38 0.50
C ILE A 157 -8.34 -3.37 1.58
N LEU A 158 -7.26 -4.10 1.35
CA LEU A 158 -6.83 -5.22 2.19
C LEU A 158 -5.58 -4.92 3.03
N GLY A 159 -4.94 -3.79 2.82
CA GLY A 159 -3.75 -3.43 3.56
C GLY A 159 -3.45 -1.94 3.54
N VAL A 160 -2.68 -1.54 4.52
CA VAL A 160 -2.12 -0.19 4.65
C VAL A 160 -0.71 -0.30 5.20
N ASP A 161 0.20 0.57 4.77
CA ASP A 161 1.48 0.77 5.42
C ASP A 161 1.60 2.19 5.96
N SER A 162 2.34 2.34 7.03
CA SER A 162 2.53 3.65 7.65
C SER A 162 3.72 3.66 8.60
N SER A 163 4.47 4.74 8.58
CA SER A 163 5.45 5.05 9.63
C SER A 163 4.79 5.66 10.90
N ALA A 164 3.49 5.92 10.88
CA ALA A 164 2.76 6.55 11.97
C ALA A 164 2.95 5.85 13.33
N PRO A 165 2.84 4.51 13.45
CA PRO A 165 3.07 3.83 14.72
C PRO A 165 4.49 4.01 15.25
N LEU A 166 5.49 4.04 14.34
CA LEU A 166 6.89 4.27 14.71
C LEU A 166 7.10 5.70 15.21
N LYS A 167 6.58 6.68 14.49
CA LYS A 167 6.66 8.10 14.86
C LYS A 167 5.97 8.36 16.21
N ALA A 168 4.75 7.87 16.39
CA ALA A 168 4.01 8.01 17.65
C ALA A 168 4.75 7.34 18.83
N ALA A 169 5.33 6.15 18.60
CA ALA A 169 6.11 5.45 19.62
C ALA A 169 7.38 6.22 20.00
N SER A 170 8.10 6.80 19.02
CA SER A 170 9.28 7.64 19.24
C SER A 170 8.95 8.89 20.02
N ALA A 171 7.84 9.56 19.68
CA ALA A 171 7.36 10.74 20.41
C ALA A 171 6.66 10.43 21.75
N SER A 172 6.47 9.15 22.08
CA SER A 172 5.73 8.69 23.28
C SER A 172 4.28 9.19 23.37
N VAL A 173 3.63 9.37 22.21
CA VAL A 173 2.22 9.75 22.10
C VAL A 173 1.37 8.60 21.58
N MET A 174 0.05 8.68 21.79
CA MET A 174 -0.89 7.71 21.22
C MET A 174 -1.24 8.08 19.79
N CYS A 175 -1.35 7.10 18.89
CA CYS A 175 -1.67 7.37 17.48
C CYS A 175 -2.98 8.16 17.31
N LYS A 176 -4.00 7.85 18.11
CA LYS A 176 -5.31 8.52 18.07
C LYS A 176 -5.29 9.99 18.48
N ASP A 177 -4.24 10.42 19.19
CA ASP A 177 -4.09 11.78 19.72
C ASP A 177 -3.24 12.66 18.78
N VAL A 178 -2.81 12.12 17.62
CA VAL A 178 -1.98 12.83 16.65
C VAL A 178 -2.85 13.33 15.50
N GLU A 179 -2.94 14.64 15.35
CA GLU A 179 -3.68 15.27 14.26
C GLU A 179 -2.97 15.14 12.91
N ASP A 180 -1.63 15.23 12.90
CA ASP A 180 -0.82 15.07 11.70
C ASP A 180 0.53 14.40 12.03
N PHE A 181 0.72 13.18 11.58
CA PHE A 181 1.96 12.40 11.80
C PHE A 181 3.20 13.00 11.13
N ARG A 182 3.05 13.91 10.16
CA ARG A 182 4.18 14.61 9.54
C ARG A 182 4.86 15.58 10.51
N THR A 183 4.15 16.03 11.52
CA THR A 183 4.69 16.94 12.54
C THR A 183 5.61 16.25 13.53
N LEU A 184 5.55 14.91 13.61
CA LEU A 184 6.41 14.12 14.48
C LEU A 184 7.77 13.89 13.79
N LYS A 185 8.84 14.12 14.53
CA LYS A 185 10.20 13.90 14.04
C LYS A 185 10.53 12.42 13.95
N ASP A 186 11.30 12.05 12.93
CA ASP A 186 11.85 10.70 12.73
C ASP A 186 13.18 10.53 13.49
N GLU A 187 13.25 10.89 14.77
CA GLU A 187 14.42 10.66 15.60
C GLU A 187 14.48 9.18 16.02
N VAL A 188 14.96 8.32 15.13
CA VAL A 188 15.00 6.88 15.41
C VAL A 188 16.41 6.34 15.42
N GLY A 189 16.97 6.22 16.63
CA GLY A 189 17.98 5.22 16.90
C GLY A 189 17.31 3.89 17.25
N TYR A 190 17.81 2.76 16.71
CA TYR A 190 17.30 1.44 17.09
C TYR A 190 17.46 1.21 18.59
N GLN A 191 16.35 1.13 19.30
CA GLN A 191 16.29 0.78 20.73
C GLN A 191 15.32 -0.40 20.89
N LYS A 192 15.71 -1.42 21.67
CA LYS A 192 14.83 -2.57 21.95
C LYS A 192 13.46 -2.15 22.48
N ASP A 193 13.42 -1.13 23.32
CA ASP A 193 12.19 -0.59 23.87
C ASP A 193 11.29 0.05 22.83
N LEU A 194 11.85 0.54 21.73
CA LEU A 194 11.08 1.12 20.63
C LEU A 194 10.25 0.07 19.90
N VAL A 195 10.82 -1.12 19.67
CA VAL A 195 10.07 -2.24 19.03
C VAL A 195 8.83 -2.58 19.84
N PHE A 196 8.97 -2.69 21.16
CA PHE A 196 7.84 -2.96 22.05
C PHE A 196 6.80 -1.83 22.04
N LYS A 197 7.23 -0.58 22.07
CA LYS A 197 6.34 0.59 21.94
C LYS A 197 5.59 0.60 20.61
N VAL A 198 6.27 0.31 19.50
CA VAL A 198 5.64 0.22 18.16
C VAL A 198 4.59 -0.88 18.13
N GLN A 199 4.90 -2.07 18.67
CA GLN A 199 3.93 -3.17 18.75
C GLN A 199 2.69 -2.77 19.54
N ASN A 200 2.85 -2.04 20.65
CA ASN A 200 1.72 -1.54 21.43
C ASN A 200 0.90 -0.51 20.63
N ARG A 201 1.53 0.37 19.85
CA ARG A 201 0.81 1.33 18.99
C ARG A 201 0.03 0.65 17.85
N ILE A 202 0.60 -0.41 17.27
CA ILE A 202 -0.12 -1.23 16.29
C ILE A 202 -1.33 -1.91 16.93
N LYS A 203 -1.18 -2.50 18.13
CA LYS A 203 -2.31 -3.10 18.86
C LYS A 203 -3.40 -2.07 19.17
N GLU A 204 -3.03 -0.90 19.66
CA GLU A 204 -3.95 0.20 19.90
C GLU A 204 -4.76 0.56 18.66
N LEU A 205 -4.10 0.68 17.50
CA LEU A 205 -4.76 0.97 16.24
C LEU A 205 -5.75 -0.14 15.86
N VAL A 206 -5.34 -1.40 15.97
CA VAL A 206 -6.20 -2.56 15.67
C VAL A 206 -7.42 -2.56 16.59
N GLU A 207 -7.22 -2.43 17.91
CA GLU A 207 -8.31 -2.40 18.89
C GLU A 207 -9.27 -1.22 18.65
N TYR A 208 -8.75 -0.03 18.40
CA TYR A 208 -9.54 1.16 18.10
C TYR A 208 -10.43 0.94 16.87
N TYR A 209 -9.88 0.30 15.83
CA TYR A 209 -10.62 0.05 14.60
C TYR A 209 -11.59 -1.11 14.73
N ASP A 210 -11.26 -2.17 15.47
CA ASP A 210 -12.18 -3.27 15.75
C ASP A 210 -13.37 -2.82 16.59
N PHE A 211 -13.15 -1.93 17.56
CA PHE A 211 -14.22 -1.39 18.40
C PHE A 211 -15.19 -0.51 17.61
N LYS A 212 -14.68 0.39 16.76
CA LYS A 212 -15.53 1.24 15.89
C LYS A 212 -16.25 0.47 14.77
N GLY A 213 -15.73 -0.68 14.36
CA GLY A 213 -16.28 -1.47 13.25
C GLY A 213 -17.36 -2.48 13.64
N ARG A 214 -17.65 -2.68 14.93
CA ARG A 214 -18.79 -3.49 15.35
C ARG A 214 -20.05 -2.65 15.24
N PRO A 215 -21.06 -3.03 14.43
CA PRO A 215 -22.37 -2.41 14.54
C PRO A 215 -22.84 -2.56 16.00
N PRO A 216 -23.51 -1.57 16.57
CA PRO A 216 -24.11 -1.72 17.89
C PRO A 216 -24.96 -2.98 17.85
N ASN A 217 -24.70 -3.88 18.80
CA ASN A 217 -25.38 -5.16 18.92
C ASN A 217 -26.88 -4.97 18.74
N GLY A 218 -27.41 -5.70 17.77
CA GLY A 218 -28.76 -5.93 17.40
C GLY A 218 -29.89 -5.26 18.17
N SER A 219 -30.65 -4.55 17.47
CA SER A 219 -32.07 -4.42 17.64
C SER A 219 -32.75 -4.99 16.41
#